data_dc05005fa8d31a27224cf5f91a4ec61c
#
_entry.id   dc05005fa8d31a27224cf5f91a4ec61c
#
_cell.length_a   1.000
_cell.length_b   1.000
_cell.length_c   1.000
_cell.angle_alpha   90.00
_cell.angle_beta   90.00
_cell.angle_gamma   90.00
#
_symmetry.space_group_name_H-M   'P 1'
#
loop_
_entity.id
_entity.type
_entity.pdbx_description
1 polymer ?
#
loop_
_entity_poly.entity_id
_entity_poly.type
_entity_poly.pdbx_seq_one_letter_code
_entity_poly.pdbx_strand_id
1 'polypeptide(L)'
;MPTFPNACFFRTATPLARLIRSPAPLRTAAFAANIAIMSAPAATENVTTSCTTAATTTMPCETSILPVDASKLGTITLSHPDPDALLEDWDISWATSGADIARLQQAAAELQDGSLPVGFPTETVYGLGADATNSSAVRGIYAAKQRPADNPLIVHVASLHQLGSLLRPSSPSPAADDDKKNPADLIPKIYHPLIRRFWPGPLTLILPLPDAPSSTPLAPEVTAGLSTFGARMPGSLIALLLIRLADRPLAAPSANASTKPSPTAAEHVAHDLRGRIATILDGGPCDVGVESTVVDGVSGDTPVILRPGGVSIDELRQCEGWENVGVAYKDKAEMGNGAEKGEGKEEEETGEPVAKKRKKEAPRAPGMKYRHYSPKARVVLFEAGTGVPNKNSVEGYKRVGTIRTKKWSKGCGLPLAQQQKDDETEEPKEQEADQKSAAPATNGTKHSQHLGISKMLDTLTIRPVPKPQRLVAAEDAEREIWEVNLGAETKEIARGLFSALRELDRKEVDVILVEGIDEREGDVAAAVMNRLRKAAEVEVKGS
;
A
#
# COMPACT_ATOMS: atom_id res chain seq x y z
N MET A 1 -56.33 36.56 -35.08
CA MET A 1 -56.64 37.97 -34.72
C MET A 1 -57.78 37.97 -33.73
N PRO A 2 -57.85 38.86 -32.78
CA PRO A 2 -56.86 39.64 -32.05
C PRO A 2 -56.88 39.22 -30.54
N THR A 3 -56.14 39.62 -29.55
CA THR A 3 -55.47 40.85 -29.17
C THR A 3 -54.77 40.62 -27.81
N PHE A 4 -53.62 41.18 -27.65
CA PHE A 4 -52.98 41.44 -26.35
C PHE A 4 -53.78 42.47 -25.50
N PRO A 5 -53.53 42.68 -24.19
CA PRO A 5 -52.24 43.14 -23.67
C PRO A 5 -51.85 42.83 -22.20
N ASN A 6 -50.54 42.95 -21.94
CA ASN A 6 -49.80 43.59 -20.84
C ASN A 6 -50.19 43.44 -19.35
N ALA A 7 -49.21 43.02 -18.53
CA ALA A 7 -48.65 43.93 -17.53
C ALA A 7 -47.37 43.32 -16.86
N CYS A 8 -46.29 44.09 -16.95
CA CYS A 8 -45.03 43.94 -16.19
C CYS A 8 -45.26 44.09 -14.69
N PHE A 9 -44.54 43.28 -13.87
CA PHE A 9 -44.06 43.71 -12.58
C PHE A 9 -42.63 43.19 -12.37
N PHE A 10 -41.67 44.10 -12.48
CA PHE A 10 -40.31 43.95 -11.98
C PHE A 10 -40.33 43.94 -10.44
N ARG A 11 -39.72 42.92 -9.85
CA ARG A 11 -39.21 43.03 -8.47
C ARG A 11 -37.74 42.67 -8.50
N THR A 12 -36.92 43.66 -8.35
CA THR A 12 -35.49 43.63 -8.06
C THR A 12 -35.25 43.03 -6.67
N ALA A 13 -34.54 41.93 -6.60
CA ALA A 13 -33.97 41.43 -5.36
C ALA A 13 -32.46 41.70 -5.37
N THR A 14 -32.02 42.54 -4.47
CA THR A 14 -30.63 42.89 -4.18
C THR A 14 -29.93 41.72 -3.47
N PRO A 15 -28.73 41.33 -3.85
CA PRO A 15 -27.98 40.35 -3.07
C PRO A 15 -27.30 40.98 -1.87
N LEU A 16 -27.58 40.45 -0.67
CA LEU A 16 -26.87 40.78 0.56
C LEU A 16 -25.45 40.16 0.50
N ALA A 17 -24.45 41.01 0.31
CA ALA A 17 -23.05 40.66 0.51
C ALA A 17 -22.80 40.48 2.03
N ARG A 18 -22.52 39.24 2.46
CA ARG A 18 -21.97 38.96 3.79
C ARG A 18 -20.48 39.29 3.80
N LEU A 19 -20.11 40.34 4.53
CA LEU A 19 -18.72 40.63 4.90
C LEU A 19 -18.18 39.51 5.78
N ILE A 20 -17.20 38.77 5.27
CA ILE A 20 -16.35 37.92 6.09
C ILE A 20 -15.22 38.79 6.62
N ARG A 21 -15.23 39.08 7.92
CA ARG A 21 -14.14 39.73 8.64
C ARG A 21 -13.01 38.71 8.84
N SER A 22 -11.84 39.02 8.30
CA SER A 22 -10.58 38.35 8.63
C SER A 22 -10.18 38.67 10.08
N PRO A 23 -9.67 37.71 10.85
CA PRO A 23 -9.01 37.98 12.12
C PRO A 23 -7.62 38.58 11.91
N ALA A 24 -7.31 39.63 12.65
CA ALA A 24 -6.03 40.34 12.67
C ALA A 24 -4.90 39.44 13.23
N PRO A 25 -3.63 39.65 12.83
CA PRO A 25 -2.51 38.89 13.34
C PRO A 25 -2.14 39.28 14.76
N LEU A 26 -1.98 38.29 15.64
CA LEU A 26 -1.45 38.43 16.99
C LEU A 26 0.05 38.79 16.91
N ARG A 27 0.38 39.96 17.51
CA ARG A 27 1.76 40.41 17.73
C ARG A 27 2.44 39.49 18.75
N THR A 28 3.48 38.74 18.33
CA THR A 28 4.42 38.11 19.24
C THR A 28 5.42 39.14 19.76
N ALA A 29 5.44 39.32 21.08
CA ALA A 29 6.45 40.11 21.77
C ALA A 29 7.79 39.34 21.80
N ALA A 30 8.82 39.93 21.22
CA ALA A 30 10.19 39.42 21.31
C ALA A 30 10.77 39.78 22.67
N PHE A 31 11.16 38.76 23.48
CA PHE A 31 12.04 38.95 24.63
C PHE A 31 13.49 38.83 24.15
N ALA A 32 14.21 39.93 24.14
CA ALA A 32 15.63 39.99 23.91
C ALA A 32 16.37 39.68 25.23
N ALA A 33 17.10 38.58 25.28
CA ALA A 33 18.08 38.32 26.33
C ALA A 33 19.49 38.64 25.82
N ASN A 34 20.12 39.66 26.39
CA ASN A 34 21.52 40.03 26.20
C ASN A 34 22.44 38.95 26.79
N ILE A 35 23.30 38.36 25.95
CA ILE A 35 24.47 37.61 26.43
C ILE A 35 25.71 38.31 25.94
N ALA A 36 26.52 38.74 26.93
CA ALA A 36 27.78 39.42 26.73
C ALA A 36 28.83 38.50 26.10
N ILE A 37 29.51 39.01 25.08
CA ILE A 37 30.66 38.37 24.43
C ILE A 37 31.90 38.70 25.25
N MET A 38 32.54 37.70 25.83
CA MET A 38 33.94 37.82 26.33
C MET A 38 34.88 37.10 25.34
N SER A 39 35.75 37.86 24.71
CA SER A 39 36.81 37.39 23.87
C SER A 39 38.02 36.91 24.69
N ALA A 40 38.60 35.76 24.31
CA ALA A 40 39.94 35.34 24.69
C ALA A 40 40.64 34.65 23.52
N PRO A 41 41.99 34.64 23.42
CA PRO A 41 42.71 34.67 22.18
C PRO A 41 43.09 33.30 21.59
N ALA A 42 43.43 33.33 20.32
CA ALA A 42 43.82 32.20 19.50
C ALA A 42 45.07 31.44 19.99
N ALA A 43 44.98 30.12 20.01
CA ALA A 43 46.12 29.22 19.96
C ALA A 43 45.94 28.25 18.79
N THR A 44 46.86 28.32 17.83
CA THR A 44 46.98 27.40 16.72
C THR A 44 47.58 26.09 17.14
N GLU A 45 46.82 25.00 17.11
CA GLU A 45 47.37 23.65 17.10
C GLU A 45 46.76 22.84 15.95
N ASN A 46 47.64 22.36 15.08
CA ASN A 46 47.32 21.41 14.00
C ASN A 46 46.99 20.06 14.60
N VAL A 47 45.71 19.65 14.53
CA VAL A 47 45.29 18.29 14.82
C VAL A 47 44.71 17.68 13.55
N THR A 48 45.43 16.71 13.02
CA THR A 48 44.92 15.77 12.01
C THR A 48 43.78 14.94 12.61
N THR A 49 42.53 15.28 12.28
CA THR A 49 41.36 14.56 12.76
C THR A 49 41.07 13.43 11.81
N SER A 50 41.37 12.21 12.25
CA SER A 50 40.83 10.98 11.69
C SER A 50 39.31 11.00 11.84
N CYS A 51 38.59 10.91 10.72
CA CYS A 51 37.13 10.85 10.66
C CYS A 51 36.66 9.49 11.18
N THR A 52 36.46 9.39 12.51
CA THR A 52 35.71 8.30 13.13
C THR A 52 34.23 8.66 12.99
N THR A 53 33.51 7.95 12.14
CA THR A 53 32.04 7.99 12.06
C THR A 53 31.46 7.56 13.39
N ALA A 54 31.08 8.54 14.22
CA ALA A 54 30.28 8.29 15.42
C ALA A 54 28.91 7.75 14.97
N ALA A 55 28.65 6.47 15.20
CA ALA A 55 27.32 5.89 15.14
C ALA A 55 26.45 6.63 16.16
N THR A 56 25.57 7.50 15.70
CA THR A 56 24.58 8.15 16.55
C THR A 56 23.63 7.06 17.05
N THR A 57 23.85 6.61 18.28
CA THR A 57 22.92 5.71 18.99
C THR A 57 21.67 6.54 19.29
N THR A 58 20.70 6.53 18.38
CA THR A 58 19.37 7.08 18.66
C THR A 58 18.76 6.26 19.79
N MET A 59 18.40 6.91 20.90
CA MET A 59 17.64 6.29 21.98
C MET A 59 16.37 5.67 21.40
N PRO A 60 16.02 4.42 21.74
CA PRO A 60 14.82 3.79 21.25
C PRO A 60 13.61 4.63 21.67
N CYS A 61 12.78 5.05 20.70
CA CYS A 61 11.55 5.76 21.02
C CYS A 61 10.48 4.77 21.51
N GLU A 62 9.62 5.20 22.43
CA GLU A 62 8.46 4.41 22.82
C GLU A 62 7.47 4.36 21.67
N THR A 63 7.04 3.15 21.28
CA THR A 63 6.07 2.96 20.19
C THR A 63 4.69 2.70 20.78
N SER A 64 3.74 3.57 20.46
CA SER A 64 2.35 3.49 20.89
C SER A 64 1.45 3.02 19.74
N ILE A 65 0.51 2.11 20.04
CA ILE A 65 -0.58 1.71 19.15
C ILE A 65 -1.82 2.49 19.58
N LEU A 66 -2.34 3.32 18.68
CA LEU A 66 -3.50 4.19 18.91
C LEU A 66 -4.72 3.61 18.17
N PRO A 67 -5.70 2.98 18.86
CA PRO A 67 -6.88 2.45 18.21
C PRO A 67 -7.74 3.58 17.63
N VAL A 68 -8.22 3.42 16.40
CA VAL A 68 -9.06 4.40 15.69
C VAL A 68 -10.22 3.67 15.03
N ASP A 69 -11.42 3.98 15.49
CA ASP A 69 -12.66 3.46 14.93
C ASP A 69 -13.12 4.36 13.75
N ALA A 70 -12.99 3.85 12.53
CA ALA A 70 -13.36 4.57 11.32
C ALA A 70 -14.83 5.04 11.33
N SER A 71 -15.74 4.25 11.94
CA SER A 71 -17.17 4.58 12.03
C SER A 71 -17.47 5.85 12.84
N LYS A 72 -16.53 6.27 13.71
CA LYS A 72 -16.63 7.46 14.55
C LYS A 72 -15.97 8.70 13.95
N LEU A 73 -15.31 8.56 12.80
CA LEU A 73 -14.61 9.67 12.16
C LEU A 73 -15.51 10.50 11.24
N GLY A 74 -16.67 9.99 10.85
CA GLY A 74 -17.58 10.63 9.91
C GLY A 74 -17.59 9.98 8.54
N THR A 75 -17.94 10.73 7.51
CA THR A 75 -18.05 10.25 6.12
C THR A 75 -17.28 11.13 5.16
N ILE A 76 -16.69 10.50 4.15
CA ILE A 76 -16.11 11.15 2.97
C ILE A 76 -16.71 10.49 1.74
N THR A 77 -17.30 11.30 0.86
CA THR A 77 -17.78 10.84 -0.45
C THR A 77 -17.10 11.64 -1.53
N LEU A 78 -16.59 10.94 -2.55
CA LEU A 78 -16.04 11.54 -3.75
C LEU A 78 -16.99 11.29 -4.91
N SER A 79 -17.32 12.34 -5.64
CA SER A 79 -18.03 12.26 -6.91
C SER A 79 -17.23 12.93 -8.04
N HIS A 80 -17.51 12.52 -9.28
CA HIS A 80 -16.96 13.11 -10.47
C HIS A 80 -18.13 13.70 -11.28
N PRO A 81 -18.44 14.98 -11.06
CA PRO A 81 -19.67 15.60 -11.62
C PRO A 81 -19.64 15.75 -13.14
N ASP A 82 -18.47 15.81 -13.74
CA ASP A 82 -18.27 15.97 -15.17
C ASP A 82 -17.65 14.71 -15.78
N PRO A 83 -18.31 14.04 -16.75
CA PRO A 83 -17.75 12.87 -17.42
C PRO A 83 -16.57 13.21 -18.33
N ASP A 84 -16.47 14.43 -18.84
CA ASP A 84 -15.45 14.85 -19.79
C ASP A 84 -14.22 15.47 -19.14
N ALA A 85 -14.39 16.07 -17.95
CA ALA A 85 -13.30 16.64 -17.16
C ALA A 85 -12.98 15.78 -15.93
N LEU A 86 -11.70 15.72 -15.54
CA LEU A 86 -11.29 15.08 -14.28
C LEU A 86 -11.50 16.07 -13.13
N LEU A 87 -12.76 16.28 -12.76
CA LEU A 87 -13.15 17.09 -11.60
C LEU A 87 -13.47 16.18 -10.43
N GLU A 88 -13.10 16.62 -9.24
CA GLU A 88 -13.46 15.97 -7.97
C GLU A 88 -14.39 16.89 -7.17
N ASP A 89 -15.44 16.30 -6.67
CA ASP A 89 -16.36 16.95 -5.71
C ASP A 89 -16.40 16.08 -4.45
N TRP A 90 -15.99 16.68 -3.34
CA TRP A 90 -15.88 16.03 -2.06
C TRP A 90 -16.99 16.48 -1.12
N ASP A 91 -17.88 15.56 -0.76
CA ASP A 91 -18.76 15.72 0.39
C ASP A 91 -18.09 15.12 1.62
N ILE A 92 -17.71 15.99 2.55
CA ILE A 92 -16.94 15.61 3.74
C ILE A 92 -17.70 16.06 4.98
N SER A 93 -18.12 15.07 5.78
CA SER A 93 -18.69 15.28 7.10
C SER A 93 -17.90 14.49 8.12
N TRP A 94 -16.95 15.11 8.80
CA TRP A 94 -16.15 14.42 9.81
C TRP A 94 -16.41 14.93 11.22
N ALA A 95 -16.11 14.07 12.19
CA ALA A 95 -16.18 14.41 13.59
C ALA A 95 -15.18 15.53 13.93
N THR A 96 -15.64 16.55 14.64
CA THR A 96 -14.80 17.68 15.08
C THR A 96 -14.19 17.46 16.47
N SER A 97 -14.65 16.41 17.19
CA SER A 97 -14.21 16.07 18.54
C SER A 97 -14.34 14.57 18.80
N GLY A 98 -13.67 14.09 19.83
CA GLY A 98 -13.65 12.68 20.22
C GLY A 98 -12.26 12.10 20.25
N ALA A 99 -12.10 10.94 20.91
CA ALA A 99 -10.80 10.32 21.09
C ALA A 99 -10.16 9.87 19.76
N ASP A 100 -10.97 9.39 18.83
CA ASP A 100 -10.47 8.84 17.55
C ASP A 100 -9.93 9.97 16.66
N ILE A 101 -10.64 11.10 16.55
CA ILE A 101 -10.14 12.26 15.81
C ILE A 101 -8.91 12.88 16.49
N ALA A 102 -8.86 12.92 17.82
CA ALA A 102 -7.70 13.44 18.55
C ALA A 102 -6.43 12.61 18.27
N ARG A 103 -6.55 11.27 18.18
CA ARG A 103 -5.43 10.37 17.80
C ARG A 103 -4.97 10.61 16.36
N LEU A 104 -5.91 10.86 15.44
CA LEU A 104 -5.56 11.22 14.06
C LEU A 104 -4.83 12.57 14.01
N GLN A 105 -5.31 13.57 14.76
CA GLN A 105 -4.67 14.89 14.85
C GLN A 105 -3.26 14.80 15.43
N GLN A 106 -3.07 13.96 16.46
CA GLN A 106 -1.73 13.67 17.00
C GLN A 106 -0.81 13.11 15.92
N ALA A 107 -1.24 12.06 15.21
CA ALA A 107 -0.45 11.44 14.14
C ALA A 107 -0.18 12.41 12.98
N ALA A 108 -1.15 13.26 12.63
CA ALA A 108 -0.98 14.31 11.61
C ALA A 108 0.06 15.36 12.03
N ALA A 109 0.05 15.79 13.30
CA ALA A 109 1.05 16.71 13.84
C ALA A 109 2.47 16.11 13.80
N GLU A 110 2.63 14.81 14.11
CA GLU A 110 3.91 14.11 13.99
C GLU A 110 4.42 14.07 12.54
N LEU A 111 3.52 13.88 11.57
CA LEU A 111 3.87 13.93 10.14
C LEU A 111 4.27 15.34 9.68
N GLN A 112 3.62 16.39 10.21
CA GLN A 112 3.96 17.79 9.94
C GLN A 112 5.32 18.19 10.55
N ASP A 113 5.61 17.71 11.75
CA ASP A 113 6.91 17.90 12.41
C ASP A 113 8.04 17.20 11.64
N GLY A 114 7.74 16.06 10.99
CA GLY A 114 8.66 15.34 10.12
C GLY A 114 9.82 14.64 10.84
N SER A 115 9.76 14.50 12.17
CA SER A 115 10.83 13.88 12.98
C SER A 115 10.86 12.36 12.84
N LEU A 116 9.69 11.70 12.88
CA LEU A 116 9.55 10.25 12.76
C LEU A 116 8.38 9.88 11.83
N PRO A 117 8.49 8.76 11.09
CA PRO A 117 7.38 8.28 10.29
C PRO A 117 6.29 7.64 11.16
N VAL A 118 5.06 7.68 10.67
CA VAL A 118 3.85 7.14 11.32
C VAL A 118 3.36 5.88 10.63
N GLY A 119 3.04 4.83 11.40
CA GLY A 119 2.35 3.64 10.90
C GLY A 119 0.85 3.88 10.79
N PHE A 120 0.22 3.55 9.66
CA PHE A 120 -1.21 3.77 9.47
C PHE A 120 -1.87 2.71 8.57
N PRO A 121 -3.17 2.38 8.78
CA PRO A 121 -3.90 1.40 7.98
C PRO A 121 -4.26 1.96 6.62
N THR A 122 -4.18 1.10 5.60
CA THR A 122 -4.88 1.29 4.33
C THR A 122 -5.75 0.08 4.05
N GLU A 123 -6.58 0.13 3.00
CA GLU A 123 -7.39 -1.03 2.60
C GLU A 123 -6.52 -2.21 2.11
N THR A 124 -5.28 -1.95 1.67
CA THR A 124 -4.36 -2.96 1.15
C THR A 124 -3.46 -3.56 2.23
N VAL A 125 -2.53 -2.79 2.74
CA VAL A 125 -1.57 -3.14 3.81
C VAL A 125 -1.29 -1.90 4.64
N TYR A 126 -0.77 -2.04 5.86
CA TYR A 126 -0.33 -0.90 6.65
C TYR A 126 0.83 -0.17 5.96
N GLY A 127 0.72 1.15 5.87
CA GLY A 127 1.74 2.05 5.35
C GLY A 127 2.61 2.65 6.45
N LEU A 128 3.86 2.96 6.13
CA LEU A 128 4.76 3.76 6.95
C LEU A 128 4.94 5.12 6.28
N GLY A 129 4.23 6.13 6.78
CA GLY A 129 4.11 7.44 6.16
C GLY A 129 5.10 8.47 6.67
N ALA A 130 5.60 9.30 5.77
CA ALA A 130 6.29 10.55 6.07
C ALA A 130 6.00 11.57 4.96
N ASP A 131 6.17 12.87 5.24
CA ASP A 131 6.02 13.93 4.24
C ASP A 131 6.92 13.68 3.03
N ALA A 132 6.31 13.44 1.87
CA ALA A 132 7.00 13.12 0.61
C ALA A 132 7.85 14.29 0.08
N THR A 133 7.63 15.51 0.57
CA THR A 133 8.36 16.72 0.19
C THR A 133 9.56 16.99 1.09
N ASN A 134 9.66 16.30 2.23
CA ASN A 134 10.72 16.48 3.22
C ASN A 134 11.75 15.34 3.16
N SER A 135 12.94 15.63 2.63
CA SER A 135 14.04 14.67 2.50
C SER A 135 14.44 14.02 3.84
N SER A 136 14.44 14.78 4.96
CA SER A 136 14.76 14.23 6.28
C SER A 136 13.71 13.23 6.74
N ALA A 137 12.43 13.56 6.57
CA ALA A 137 11.31 12.69 6.93
C ALA A 137 11.30 11.39 6.10
N VAL A 138 11.55 11.50 4.78
CA VAL A 138 11.65 10.33 3.89
C VAL A 138 12.83 9.43 4.27
N ARG A 139 14.00 10.00 4.61
CA ARG A 139 15.14 9.21 5.12
C ARG A 139 14.79 8.47 6.41
N GLY A 140 13.91 9.03 7.25
CA GLY A 140 13.36 8.35 8.43
C GLY A 140 12.66 7.02 8.08
N ILE A 141 11.93 6.96 6.97
CA ILE A 141 11.31 5.70 6.48
C ILE A 141 12.39 4.65 6.18
N TYR A 142 13.43 5.03 5.44
CA TYR A 142 14.52 4.10 5.08
C TYR A 142 15.26 3.59 6.31
N ALA A 143 15.53 4.49 7.27
CA ALA A 143 16.17 4.13 8.55
C ALA A 143 15.31 3.19 9.38
N ALA A 144 14.02 3.49 9.58
CA ALA A 144 13.10 2.65 10.36
C ALA A 144 12.95 1.25 9.76
N LYS A 145 12.84 1.15 8.43
CA LYS A 145 12.69 -0.13 7.70
C LYS A 145 14.00 -0.88 7.49
N GLN A 146 15.16 -0.25 7.66
CA GLN A 146 16.44 -0.78 7.18
C GLN A 146 16.38 -1.12 5.69
N ARG A 147 15.80 -0.19 4.89
CA ARG A 147 15.53 -0.36 3.46
C ARG A 147 16.68 0.22 2.64
N PRO A 148 17.13 -0.46 1.57
CA PRO A 148 18.06 0.14 0.61
C PRO A 148 17.45 1.37 -0.07
N ALA A 149 18.25 2.43 -0.25
CA ALA A 149 17.80 3.71 -0.80
C ALA A 149 17.51 3.68 -2.32
N ASP A 150 17.86 2.61 -3.01
CA ASP A 150 17.65 2.41 -4.45
C ASP A 150 16.25 1.88 -4.83
N ASN A 151 15.30 1.88 -3.90
CA ASN A 151 13.97 1.33 -4.08
C ASN A 151 12.93 2.43 -3.87
N PRO A 152 12.26 2.94 -4.93
CA PRO A 152 11.37 4.09 -4.87
C PRO A 152 10.20 3.87 -3.93
N LEU A 153 9.53 4.96 -3.53
CA LEU A 153 8.38 4.97 -2.64
C LEU A 153 7.12 5.42 -3.37
N ILE A 154 5.96 4.87 -2.98
CA ILE A 154 4.66 5.32 -3.50
C ILE A 154 4.21 6.53 -2.68
N VAL A 155 3.80 7.59 -3.36
CA VAL A 155 3.22 8.80 -2.76
C VAL A 155 1.71 8.62 -2.62
N HIS A 156 1.20 8.81 -1.41
CA HIS A 156 -0.23 8.77 -1.11
C HIS A 156 -0.78 10.20 -1.02
N VAL A 157 -1.87 10.43 -1.73
CA VAL A 157 -2.56 11.74 -1.80
C VAL A 157 -4.02 11.58 -1.38
N ALA A 158 -4.64 12.68 -0.95
CA ALA A 158 -6.05 12.71 -0.57
C ALA A 158 -6.90 13.63 -1.45
N SER A 159 -6.35 14.10 -2.57
CA SER A 159 -7.08 14.84 -3.60
C SER A 159 -6.30 14.89 -4.91
N LEU A 160 -7.02 15.13 -6.03
CA LEU A 160 -6.41 15.37 -7.34
C LEU A 160 -5.66 16.72 -7.36
N HIS A 161 -6.14 17.69 -6.59
CA HIS A 161 -5.44 18.96 -6.40
C HIS A 161 -4.04 18.76 -5.79
N GLN A 162 -3.95 17.95 -4.72
CA GLN A 162 -2.67 17.60 -4.09
C GLN A 162 -1.75 16.85 -5.07
N LEU A 163 -2.31 15.90 -5.85
CA LEU A 163 -1.54 15.20 -6.89
C LEU A 163 -1.04 16.17 -7.96
N GLY A 164 -1.91 17.02 -8.49
CA GLY A 164 -1.55 17.98 -9.54
C GLY A 164 -0.46 18.96 -9.09
N SER A 165 -0.45 19.35 -7.81
CA SER A 165 0.62 20.19 -7.27
C SER A 165 1.99 19.52 -7.28
N LEU A 166 2.07 18.18 -7.21
CA LEU A 166 3.32 17.42 -7.34
C LEU A 166 3.83 17.36 -8.78
N LEU A 167 2.94 17.53 -9.76
CA LEU A 167 3.27 17.53 -11.18
C LEU A 167 3.67 18.92 -11.69
N ARG A 168 3.50 19.98 -10.88
CA ARG A 168 3.95 21.33 -11.22
C ARG A 168 5.43 21.51 -10.95
N PRO A 169 6.15 22.20 -11.84
CA PRO A 169 7.50 22.67 -11.53
C PRO A 169 7.49 23.64 -10.34
N SER A 170 8.43 23.47 -9.40
CA SER A 170 8.58 24.37 -8.23
C SER A 170 9.02 25.79 -8.61
N SER A 171 9.56 25.98 -9.82
CA SER A 171 9.92 27.29 -10.36
C SER A 171 9.06 27.57 -11.58
N PRO A 172 8.03 28.43 -11.48
CA PRO A 172 7.22 28.78 -12.63
C PRO A 172 8.09 29.50 -13.68
N SER A 173 8.03 29.02 -14.92
CA SER A 173 8.57 29.77 -16.04
C SER A 173 7.77 31.07 -16.19
N PRO A 174 8.40 32.25 -16.31
CA PRO A 174 7.68 33.52 -16.42
C PRO A 174 6.79 33.63 -17.67
N ALA A 175 6.83 32.64 -18.57
CA ALA A 175 6.04 32.58 -19.79
C ALA A 175 4.85 31.59 -19.73
N ALA A 176 4.69 30.83 -18.65
CA ALA A 176 3.64 29.83 -18.55
C ALA A 176 2.43 30.38 -17.76
N ASP A 177 1.28 30.43 -18.42
CA ASP A 177 -0.04 30.68 -17.82
C ASP A 177 -0.53 29.46 -16.97
N ASP A 178 0.44 28.65 -16.48
CA ASP A 178 0.20 27.39 -15.78
C ASP A 178 -0.40 27.59 -14.38
N ASP A 179 -0.23 28.77 -13.78
CA ASP A 179 -0.85 29.08 -12.48
C ASP A 179 -2.38 29.14 -12.53
N LYS A 180 -2.95 29.27 -13.73
CA LYS A 180 -4.42 29.29 -13.94
C LYS A 180 -5.02 27.93 -14.29
N LYS A 181 -4.20 26.92 -14.62
CA LYS A 181 -4.69 25.59 -14.93
C LYS A 181 -5.14 24.88 -13.66
N ASN A 182 -6.26 24.15 -13.76
CA ASN A 182 -6.64 23.23 -12.69
C ASN A 182 -5.51 22.21 -12.52
N PRO A 183 -4.97 21.98 -11.30
CA PRO A 183 -3.93 20.97 -11.06
C PRO A 183 -4.26 19.58 -11.63
N ALA A 184 -5.52 19.21 -11.68
CA ALA A 184 -5.97 17.94 -12.27
C ALA A 184 -5.67 17.84 -13.79
N ASP A 185 -5.57 18.98 -14.50
CA ASP A 185 -5.26 19.02 -15.93
C ASP A 185 -3.81 18.60 -16.24
N LEU A 186 -2.94 18.58 -15.23
CA LEU A 186 -1.56 18.10 -15.33
C LEU A 186 -1.46 16.57 -15.28
N ILE A 187 -2.53 15.89 -14.88
CA ILE A 187 -2.56 14.43 -14.83
C ILE A 187 -2.71 13.89 -16.25
N PRO A 188 -1.83 12.96 -16.72
CA PRO A 188 -1.93 12.40 -18.06
C PRO A 188 -3.31 11.80 -18.34
N LYS A 189 -3.91 12.17 -19.47
CA LYS A 189 -5.29 11.80 -19.84
C LYS A 189 -5.53 10.29 -19.86
N ILE A 190 -4.49 9.49 -20.17
CA ILE A 190 -4.56 8.03 -20.15
C ILE A 190 -5.02 7.48 -18.79
N TYR A 191 -4.77 8.20 -17.69
CA TYR A 191 -5.15 7.78 -16.35
C TYR A 191 -6.56 8.25 -15.91
N HIS A 192 -7.22 9.16 -16.65
CA HIS A 192 -8.51 9.70 -16.25
C HIS A 192 -9.58 8.61 -16.07
N PRO A 193 -9.74 7.62 -16.98
CA PRO A 193 -10.71 6.53 -16.81
C PRO A 193 -10.39 5.66 -15.59
N LEU A 194 -9.11 5.44 -15.31
CA LEU A 194 -8.68 4.65 -14.15
C LEU A 194 -8.96 5.37 -12.84
N ILE A 195 -8.67 6.67 -12.77
CA ILE A 195 -8.92 7.48 -11.57
C ILE A 195 -10.41 7.50 -11.24
N ARG A 196 -11.28 7.78 -12.23
CA ARG A 196 -12.73 7.78 -12.02
C ARG A 196 -13.27 6.45 -11.52
N ARG A 197 -12.66 5.34 -11.92
CA ARG A 197 -13.17 4.00 -11.60
C ARG A 197 -12.58 3.43 -10.32
N PHE A 198 -11.30 3.68 -10.04
CA PHE A 198 -10.54 2.96 -9.01
C PHE A 198 -10.01 3.83 -7.88
N TRP A 199 -10.11 5.16 -7.99
CA TRP A 199 -9.70 6.04 -6.91
C TRP A 199 -10.90 6.68 -6.19
N PRO A 200 -10.87 6.73 -4.85
CA PRO A 200 -9.89 6.14 -3.93
C PRO A 200 -9.88 4.61 -4.00
N GLY A 201 -8.68 3.97 -3.92
CA GLY A 201 -8.61 2.51 -3.98
C GLY A 201 -7.22 1.91 -4.22
N PRO A 202 -7.18 0.58 -4.49
CA PRO A 202 -5.95 -0.21 -4.51
C PRO A 202 -5.20 -0.12 -5.86
N LEU A 203 -5.13 1.06 -6.47
CA LEU A 203 -4.43 1.31 -7.73
C LEU A 203 -3.35 2.37 -7.56
N THR A 204 -2.14 2.10 -8.02
CA THR A 204 -1.01 3.03 -8.08
C THR A 204 -0.68 3.34 -9.54
N LEU A 205 -0.57 4.62 -9.86
CA LEU A 205 -0.23 5.14 -11.17
C LEU A 205 1.22 5.59 -11.20
N ILE A 206 1.96 5.24 -12.25
CA ILE A 206 3.30 5.79 -12.50
C ILE A 206 3.15 7.10 -13.27
N LEU A 207 3.66 8.18 -12.71
CA LEU A 207 3.53 9.54 -13.24
C LEU A 207 4.90 10.13 -13.54
N PRO A 208 5.02 10.97 -14.59
CA PRO A 208 6.28 11.65 -14.90
C PRO A 208 6.60 12.71 -13.84
N LEU A 209 7.88 12.93 -13.59
CA LEU A 209 8.33 14.11 -12.87
C LEU A 209 8.32 15.32 -13.81
N PRO A 210 8.24 16.57 -13.30
CA PRO A 210 8.52 17.76 -14.07
C PRO A 210 9.90 17.67 -14.74
N ASP A 211 10.03 18.22 -15.95
CA ASP A 211 11.21 18.05 -16.83
C ASP A 211 12.57 18.44 -16.20
N ALA A 212 12.58 19.31 -15.19
CA ALA A 212 13.79 19.62 -14.45
C ALA A 212 13.79 18.89 -13.08
N PRO A 213 14.74 18.00 -12.79
CA PRO A 213 14.82 17.29 -11.52
C PRO A 213 14.86 18.19 -10.28
N SER A 214 15.41 19.41 -10.42
CA SER A 214 15.46 20.42 -9.36
C SER A 214 14.12 21.16 -9.16
N SER A 215 13.14 20.94 -10.00
CA SER A 215 11.85 21.63 -9.96
C SER A 215 10.72 20.78 -9.39
N THR A 216 10.97 19.52 -9.01
CA THR A 216 9.96 18.70 -8.35
C THR A 216 9.85 19.06 -6.87
N PRO A 217 8.63 19.15 -6.31
CA PRO A 217 8.46 19.31 -4.86
C PRO A 217 8.78 18.04 -4.06
N LEU A 218 8.90 16.87 -4.72
CA LEU A 218 9.20 15.61 -4.06
C LEU A 218 10.66 15.53 -3.59
N ALA A 219 10.86 14.97 -2.40
CA ALA A 219 12.18 14.62 -1.92
C ALA A 219 12.87 13.61 -2.87
N PRO A 220 14.17 13.77 -3.20
CA PRO A 220 14.85 12.91 -4.18
C PRO A 220 14.88 11.43 -3.78
N GLU A 221 14.81 11.13 -2.49
CA GLU A 221 14.75 9.75 -1.99
C GLU A 221 13.44 9.04 -2.39
N VAL A 222 12.34 9.77 -2.65
CA VAL A 222 11.05 9.20 -3.06
C VAL A 222 11.18 8.48 -4.40
N THR A 223 11.88 9.08 -5.34
CA THR A 223 12.02 8.57 -6.71
C THR A 223 13.19 7.61 -6.88
N ALA A 224 14.14 7.59 -5.95
CA ALA A 224 15.37 6.82 -6.04
C ALA A 224 16.14 7.06 -7.38
N GLY A 225 16.10 8.30 -7.91
CA GLY A 225 16.76 8.71 -9.13
C GLY A 225 16.00 8.38 -10.43
N LEU A 226 14.77 7.90 -10.35
CA LEU A 226 13.92 7.70 -11.53
C LEU A 226 13.34 9.05 -12.00
N SER A 227 12.98 9.12 -13.29
CA SER A 227 12.25 10.25 -13.90
C SER A 227 10.72 10.16 -13.68
N THR A 228 10.27 9.17 -12.93
CA THR A 228 8.87 8.92 -12.62
C THR A 228 8.68 8.63 -11.13
N PHE A 229 7.46 8.78 -10.64
CA PHE A 229 7.08 8.37 -9.29
C PHE A 229 5.73 7.65 -9.30
N GLY A 230 5.50 6.80 -8.31
CA GLY A 230 4.20 6.15 -8.12
C GLY A 230 3.32 6.99 -7.22
N ALA A 231 2.05 7.24 -7.62
CA ALA A 231 1.05 7.93 -6.82
C ALA A 231 -0.20 7.07 -6.62
N ARG A 232 -0.86 7.23 -5.47
CA ARG A 232 -2.09 6.53 -5.13
C ARG A 232 -2.98 7.39 -4.22
N MET A 233 -4.29 7.31 -4.42
CA MET A 233 -5.29 7.79 -3.46
C MET A 233 -5.87 6.57 -2.74
N PRO A 234 -5.53 6.34 -1.44
CA PRO A 234 -5.96 5.13 -0.73
C PRO A 234 -7.45 5.16 -0.46
N GLY A 235 -8.08 3.96 -0.42
CA GLY A 235 -9.50 3.83 -0.13
C GLY A 235 -9.87 3.83 1.37
N SER A 236 -8.90 3.85 2.27
CA SER A 236 -9.11 3.88 3.71
C SER A 236 -9.50 5.28 4.19
N LEU A 237 -10.62 5.40 4.91
CA LEU A 237 -11.05 6.66 5.53
C LEU A 237 -9.98 7.23 6.47
N ILE A 238 -9.36 6.37 7.30
CA ILE A 238 -8.29 6.77 8.23
C ILE A 238 -7.11 7.35 7.46
N ALA A 239 -6.68 6.70 6.37
CA ALA A 239 -5.58 7.18 5.56
C ALA A 239 -5.90 8.52 4.87
N LEU A 240 -7.08 8.66 4.28
CA LEU A 240 -7.52 9.90 3.63
C LEU A 240 -7.58 11.07 4.61
N LEU A 241 -8.17 10.85 5.79
CA LEU A 241 -8.25 11.89 6.83
C LEU A 241 -6.87 12.25 7.38
N LEU A 242 -6.00 11.25 7.60
CA LEU A 242 -4.62 11.50 8.05
C LEU A 242 -3.86 12.40 7.07
N ILE A 243 -3.92 12.09 5.77
CA ILE A 243 -3.27 12.88 4.71
C ILE A 243 -3.84 14.31 4.66
N ARG A 244 -5.16 14.47 4.78
CA ARG A 244 -5.83 15.78 4.81
C ARG A 244 -5.46 16.59 6.04
N LEU A 245 -5.47 15.98 7.23
CA LEU A 245 -5.11 16.66 8.49
C LEU A 245 -3.63 17.03 8.52
N ALA A 246 -2.76 16.19 7.98
CA ALA A 246 -1.36 16.49 7.84
C ALA A 246 -1.10 17.59 6.80
N ASP A 247 -2.02 17.79 5.85
CA ASP A 247 -1.87 18.68 4.69
C ASP A 247 -0.54 18.45 3.95
N ARG A 248 -0.17 17.18 3.80
CA ARG A 248 1.07 16.74 3.14
C ARG A 248 0.81 15.49 2.31
N PRO A 249 1.39 15.37 1.10
CA PRO A 249 1.47 14.09 0.40
C PRO A 249 2.41 13.16 1.18
N LEU A 250 2.02 11.91 1.38
CA LEU A 250 2.81 10.98 2.18
C LEU A 250 3.55 9.96 1.32
N ALA A 251 4.88 9.92 1.39
CA ALA A 251 5.64 8.77 0.93
C ALA A 251 5.37 7.61 1.90
N ALA A 252 4.77 6.52 1.41
CA ALA A 252 4.38 5.42 2.29
C ALA A 252 4.59 4.04 1.64
N PRO A 253 5.73 3.38 1.88
CA PRO A 253 5.87 1.94 1.66
C PRO A 253 5.11 1.14 2.73
N SER A 254 4.98 -0.18 2.56
CA SER A 254 4.46 -1.06 3.62
C SER A 254 5.24 -0.92 4.93
N ALA A 255 4.56 -0.93 6.08
CA ALA A 255 5.14 -0.64 7.41
C ALA A 255 5.84 -1.87 8.06
N ASN A 256 6.65 -2.61 7.32
CA ASN A 256 7.44 -3.76 7.80
C ASN A 256 8.94 -3.48 7.72
N ALA A 257 9.75 -4.19 8.49
CA ALA A 257 11.18 -4.28 8.22
C ALA A 257 11.41 -4.85 6.82
N SER A 258 12.46 -4.38 6.13
CA SER A 258 12.73 -4.81 4.74
C SER A 258 12.77 -6.33 4.62
N THR A 259 12.29 -6.86 3.50
CA THR A 259 12.17 -8.27 3.13
C THR A 259 11.07 -9.08 3.81
N LYS A 260 10.58 -8.68 5.00
CA LYS A 260 9.51 -9.40 5.72
C LYS A 260 8.14 -9.30 5.01
N PRO A 261 7.17 -10.19 5.32
CA PRO A 261 5.81 -10.07 4.82
C PRO A 261 5.19 -8.72 5.14
N SER A 262 4.37 -8.16 4.25
CA SER A 262 3.70 -6.87 4.49
C SER A 262 2.75 -6.95 5.70
N PRO A 263 2.64 -5.89 6.51
CA PRO A 263 1.77 -5.88 7.68
C PRO A 263 0.33 -5.63 7.27
N THR A 264 -0.58 -6.45 7.76
CA THR A 264 -2.03 -6.32 7.53
C THR A 264 -2.81 -6.03 8.81
N ALA A 265 -2.10 -5.80 9.92
CA ALA A 265 -2.64 -5.39 11.20
C ALA A 265 -1.59 -4.57 11.98
N ALA A 266 -2.03 -3.75 12.95
CA ALA A 266 -1.16 -2.85 13.70
C ALA A 266 -0.06 -3.59 14.50
N GLU A 267 -0.39 -4.75 15.06
CA GLU A 267 0.56 -5.60 15.79
C GLU A 267 1.70 -6.13 14.90
N HIS A 268 1.47 -6.28 13.58
CA HIS A 268 2.52 -6.65 12.64
C HIS A 268 3.54 -5.51 12.47
N VAL A 269 3.04 -4.26 12.44
CA VAL A 269 3.87 -3.06 12.38
C VAL A 269 4.69 -2.93 13.66
N ALA A 270 4.03 -3.05 14.82
CA ALA A 270 4.69 -2.96 16.11
C ALA A 270 5.77 -4.05 16.30
N HIS A 271 5.50 -5.28 15.84
CA HIS A 271 6.49 -6.36 15.88
C HIS A 271 7.77 -6.02 15.11
N ASP A 272 7.64 -5.36 13.96
CA ASP A 272 8.78 -5.08 13.07
C ASP A 272 9.49 -3.75 13.41
N LEU A 273 8.73 -2.72 13.82
CA LEU A 273 9.21 -1.34 13.90
C LEU A 273 9.21 -0.74 15.31
N ARG A 274 8.86 -1.51 16.36
CA ARG A 274 8.92 -1.05 17.75
C ARG A 274 10.30 -0.47 18.07
N GLY A 275 10.32 0.69 18.74
CA GLY A 275 11.53 1.41 19.08
C GLY A 275 12.13 2.26 17.95
N ARG A 276 11.51 2.23 16.73
CA ARG A 276 11.97 2.98 15.55
C ARG A 276 10.97 4.02 15.07
N ILE A 277 9.71 3.90 15.49
CA ILE A 277 8.61 4.83 15.23
C ILE A 277 7.83 5.08 16.50
N ALA A 278 7.26 6.27 16.65
CA ALA A 278 6.52 6.64 17.85
C ALA A 278 5.05 6.16 17.79
N THR A 279 4.40 6.32 16.66
CA THR A 279 2.94 6.14 16.55
C THR A 279 2.56 5.14 15.47
N ILE A 280 1.61 4.26 15.82
CA ILE A 280 0.89 3.37 14.91
C ILE A 280 -0.60 3.61 15.13
N LEU A 281 -1.31 4.06 14.09
CA LEU A 281 -2.77 4.11 14.09
C LEU A 281 -3.30 2.70 13.84
N ASP A 282 -4.17 2.20 14.73
CA ASP A 282 -4.80 0.90 14.57
C ASP A 282 -6.25 1.07 14.12
N GLY A 283 -6.52 0.82 12.84
CA GLY A 283 -7.85 0.79 12.24
C GLY A 283 -8.37 -0.62 12.00
N GLY A 284 -7.77 -1.63 12.64
CA GLY A 284 -8.08 -3.03 12.42
C GLY A 284 -7.35 -3.65 11.23
N PRO A 285 -7.68 -4.90 10.88
CA PRO A 285 -7.05 -5.63 9.78
C PRO A 285 -7.44 -5.05 8.41
N CYS A 286 -6.50 -5.10 7.45
CA CYS A 286 -6.73 -4.64 6.08
C CYS A 286 -7.70 -5.55 5.30
N ASP A 287 -8.54 -4.95 4.45
CA ASP A 287 -9.58 -5.67 3.69
C ASP A 287 -9.04 -6.44 2.49
N VAL A 288 -8.05 -5.91 1.78
CA VAL A 288 -7.49 -6.53 0.56
C VAL A 288 -6.34 -7.49 0.89
N GLY A 289 -5.47 -7.13 1.84
CA GLY A 289 -4.39 -7.97 2.35
C GLY A 289 -3.17 -8.14 1.45
N VAL A 290 -3.22 -7.65 0.21
CA VAL A 290 -2.08 -7.56 -0.72
C VAL A 290 -1.93 -6.11 -1.19
N GLU A 291 -0.73 -5.73 -1.63
CA GLU A 291 -0.45 -4.36 -2.06
C GLU A 291 -1.22 -4.00 -3.34
N SER A 292 -1.31 -2.69 -3.61
CA SER A 292 -1.98 -2.13 -4.80
C SER A 292 -1.41 -2.66 -6.12
N THR A 293 -2.26 -2.73 -7.13
CA THR A 293 -1.84 -2.87 -8.53
C THR A 293 -1.05 -1.63 -8.93
N VAL A 294 0.07 -1.80 -9.62
CA VAL A 294 0.90 -0.69 -10.14
C VAL A 294 0.87 -0.72 -11.65
N VAL A 295 0.47 0.38 -12.25
CA VAL A 295 0.36 0.51 -13.71
C VAL A 295 1.20 1.67 -14.24
N ASP A 296 1.74 1.49 -15.44
CA ASP A 296 2.52 2.47 -16.17
C ASP A 296 1.92 2.64 -17.58
N GLY A 297 1.35 3.81 -17.83
CA GLY A 297 0.76 4.20 -19.11
C GLY A 297 1.52 5.33 -19.81
N VAL A 298 2.71 5.72 -19.30
CA VAL A 298 3.46 6.89 -19.82
C VAL A 298 4.89 6.60 -20.24
N SER A 299 5.47 5.46 -19.82
CA SER A 299 6.88 5.15 -20.11
C SER A 299 7.10 4.37 -21.40
N GLY A 300 6.06 4.06 -22.17
CA GLY A 300 6.14 3.31 -23.42
C GLY A 300 4.90 3.47 -24.26
N ASP A 301 4.89 2.83 -25.45
CA ASP A 301 3.79 2.92 -26.40
C ASP A 301 2.52 2.16 -25.97
N THR A 302 2.68 1.18 -25.11
CA THR A 302 1.57 0.35 -24.60
C THR A 302 1.58 0.38 -23.07
N PRO A 303 0.41 0.62 -22.45
CA PRO A 303 0.26 0.54 -20.99
C PRO A 303 0.63 -0.84 -20.44
N VAL A 304 1.24 -0.89 -19.26
CA VAL A 304 1.67 -2.14 -18.64
C VAL A 304 1.37 -2.19 -17.15
N ILE A 305 1.14 -3.41 -16.64
CA ILE A 305 1.07 -3.69 -15.21
C ILE A 305 2.47 -4.06 -14.74
N LEU A 306 3.02 -3.24 -13.84
CA LEU A 306 4.34 -3.47 -13.23
C LEU A 306 4.27 -4.39 -12.01
N ARG A 307 3.12 -4.41 -11.32
CA ARG A 307 2.87 -5.26 -10.14
C ARG A 307 1.40 -5.61 -10.05
N PRO A 308 1.02 -6.90 -9.99
CA PRO A 308 -0.36 -7.30 -9.77
C PRO A 308 -0.80 -6.98 -8.33
N GLY A 309 -2.08 -6.70 -8.10
CA GLY A 309 -2.63 -6.33 -6.80
C GLY A 309 -4.15 -6.39 -6.75
N GLY A 310 -4.78 -5.42 -6.07
CA GLY A 310 -6.22 -5.41 -5.83
C GLY A 310 -7.10 -5.04 -7.01
N VAL A 311 -6.54 -4.50 -8.12
CA VAL A 311 -7.28 -4.21 -9.38
C VAL A 311 -6.81 -5.18 -10.45
N SER A 312 -7.75 -5.80 -11.15
CA SER A 312 -7.51 -6.84 -12.14
C SER A 312 -7.18 -6.29 -13.54
N ILE A 313 -6.50 -7.11 -14.37
CA ILE A 313 -6.23 -6.77 -15.77
C ILE A 313 -7.53 -6.65 -16.56
N ASP A 314 -8.55 -7.48 -16.28
CA ASP A 314 -9.83 -7.44 -16.98
C ASP A 314 -10.63 -6.19 -16.60
N GLU A 315 -10.53 -5.71 -15.36
CA GLU A 315 -11.10 -4.42 -14.97
C GLU A 315 -10.39 -3.25 -15.63
N LEU A 316 -9.05 -3.31 -15.77
CA LEU A 316 -8.27 -2.30 -16.48
C LEU A 316 -8.63 -2.26 -17.96
N ARG A 317 -8.76 -3.41 -18.62
CA ARG A 317 -9.13 -3.52 -20.04
C ARG A 317 -10.51 -2.95 -20.38
N GLN A 318 -11.37 -2.77 -19.39
CA GLN A 318 -12.68 -2.12 -19.56
C GLN A 318 -12.58 -0.59 -19.54
N CYS A 319 -11.39 -0.02 -19.34
CA CYS A 319 -11.16 1.41 -19.30
C CYS A 319 -10.57 1.87 -20.63
N GLU A 320 -11.05 3.02 -21.12
CA GLU A 320 -10.58 3.64 -22.36
C GLU A 320 -9.05 3.85 -22.35
N GLY A 321 -8.39 3.39 -23.42
CA GLY A 321 -6.93 3.42 -23.58
C GLY A 321 -6.15 2.33 -22.83
N TRP A 322 -6.86 1.40 -22.13
CA TRP A 322 -6.25 0.29 -21.40
C TRP A 322 -6.66 -1.09 -21.95
N GLU A 323 -7.38 -1.15 -23.06
CA GLU A 323 -7.90 -2.38 -23.68
C GLU A 323 -6.77 -3.40 -23.97
N ASN A 324 -5.60 -2.90 -24.34
CA ASN A 324 -4.42 -3.69 -24.69
C ASN A 324 -3.33 -3.67 -23.60
N VAL A 325 -3.69 -3.41 -22.33
CA VAL A 325 -2.72 -3.39 -21.26
C VAL A 325 -1.96 -4.71 -21.15
N GLY A 326 -0.63 -4.59 -21.14
CA GLY A 326 0.29 -5.73 -21.02
C GLY A 326 0.74 -5.98 -19.57
N VAL A 327 1.49 -7.07 -19.38
CA VAL A 327 2.09 -7.46 -18.10
C VAL A 327 3.61 -7.34 -18.21
N ALA A 328 4.23 -6.54 -17.33
CA ALA A 328 5.68 -6.31 -17.31
C ALA A 328 6.37 -6.88 -16.07
N TYR A 329 5.66 -7.59 -15.19
CA TYR A 329 6.26 -8.36 -14.11
C TYR A 329 6.57 -9.79 -14.62
N LYS A 330 7.81 -10.24 -14.38
CA LYS A 330 8.23 -11.61 -14.71
C LYS A 330 8.30 -12.44 -13.45
N ASP A 331 7.74 -13.64 -13.49
CA ASP A 331 7.94 -14.63 -12.46
C ASP A 331 9.28 -15.36 -12.65
N LYS A 332 9.85 -15.90 -11.56
CA LYS A 332 11.13 -16.65 -11.60
C LYS A 332 11.16 -17.76 -12.67
N ALA A 333 9.99 -18.35 -12.97
CA ALA A 333 9.87 -19.44 -13.95
C ALA A 333 10.20 -19.01 -15.38
N GLU A 334 9.93 -17.76 -15.75
CA GLU A 334 10.20 -17.24 -17.09
C GLU A 334 11.67 -16.82 -17.29
N MET A 335 12.40 -16.55 -16.18
CA MET A 335 13.83 -16.20 -16.25
C MET A 335 14.76 -17.41 -16.31
N GLY A 336 14.30 -18.60 -15.87
CA GLY A 336 15.11 -19.83 -15.87
C GLY A 336 15.23 -20.51 -17.22
N ASN A 337 14.28 -20.29 -18.14
CA ASN A 337 14.27 -20.97 -19.45
C ASN A 337 15.04 -20.23 -20.57
N GLY A 338 15.62 -19.07 -20.26
CA GLY A 338 16.40 -18.30 -21.24
C GLY A 338 17.92 -18.49 -21.19
N ALA A 339 18.43 -19.28 -20.23
CA ALA A 339 19.88 -19.44 -20.00
C ALA A 339 20.49 -20.80 -20.41
N GLU A 340 19.66 -21.75 -20.85
CA GLU A 340 20.19 -23.05 -21.34
C GLU A 340 19.60 -23.36 -22.72
N LYS A 341 20.23 -22.89 -23.78
CA LYS A 341 20.41 -23.57 -25.08
C LYS A 341 21.31 -22.71 -25.97
N GLY A 342 22.55 -23.06 -25.99
CA GLY A 342 23.56 -22.48 -26.87
C GLY A 342 24.89 -23.23 -26.72
N GLU A 343 24.86 -24.59 -26.77
CA GLU A 343 26.02 -25.35 -27.16
C GLU A 343 26.19 -25.26 -28.68
N GLY A 344 27.37 -24.87 -29.10
CA GLY A 344 27.77 -25.20 -30.44
C GLY A 344 28.60 -24.17 -31.17
N LYS A 345 29.89 -24.44 -31.15
CA LYS A 345 30.95 -24.10 -32.10
C LYS A 345 31.84 -22.92 -31.76
N GLU A 346 33.02 -23.30 -31.33
CA GLU A 346 34.25 -22.53 -31.37
C GLU A 346 34.55 -22.11 -32.82
N GLU A 347 34.66 -20.80 -33.03
CA GLU A 347 35.51 -20.21 -34.06
C GLU A 347 36.37 -19.14 -33.36
N GLU A 348 37.68 -19.40 -33.35
CA GLU A 348 38.71 -18.47 -32.92
C GLU A 348 38.69 -17.24 -33.82
N GLU A 349 38.41 -16.06 -33.21
CA GLU A 349 38.92 -14.77 -33.71
C GLU A 349 39.32 -13.87 -32.55
N THR A 350 40.56 -13.46 -32.64
CA THR A 350 41.30 -12.59 -31.74
C THR A 350 40.68 -11.18 -31.67
N GLY A 351 40.23 -10.77 -30.48
CA GLY A 351 39.76 -9.42 -30.22
C GLY A 351 39.38 -9.23 -28.75
N GLU A 352 39.96 -8.22 -28.08
CA GLU A 352 39.86 -7.92 -26.66
C GLU A 352 38.41 -7.98 -26.12
N PRO A 353 38.17 -8.50 -24.91
CA PRO A 353 36.83 -8.58 -24.34
C PRO A 353 36.39 -7.24 -23.75
N VAL A 354 35.64 -6.45 -24.51
CA VAL A 354 34.82 -5.38 -23.93
C VAL A 354 33.67 -6.03 -23.17
N ALA A 355 33.89 -6.25 -21.89
CA ALA A 355 32.86 -6.70 -20.95
C ALA A 355 31.74 -5.65 -20.88
N LYS A 356 30.72 -5.77 -21.72
CA LYS A 356 29.43 -5.08 -21.53
C LYS A 356 28.78 -5.64 -20.25
N LYS A 357 29.12 -5.05 -19.10
CA LYS A 357 28.30 -5.16 -17.89
C LYS A 357 26.89 -4.70 -18.25
N ARG A 358 25.94 -5.63 -18.43
CA ARG A 358 24.51 -5.31 -18.43
C ARG A 358 24.23 -4.59 -17.11
N LYS A 359 24.03 -3.27 -17.17
CA LYS A 359 23.50 -2.51 -16.03
C LYS A 359 22.19 -3.18 -15.64
N LYS A 360 22.11 -3.75 -14.42
CA LYS A 360 20.85 -4.17 -13.83
C LYS A 360 19.96 -2.92 -13.80
N GLU A 361 18.89 -2.91 -14.58
CA GLU A 361 17.92 -1.83 -14.55
C GLU A 361 17.39 -1.66 -13.13
N ALA A 362 17.34 -0.40 -12.66
CA ALA A 362 16.74 -0.07 -11.37
C ALA A 362 15.25 -0.45 -11.38
N PRO A 363 14.70 -0.94 -10.27
CA PRO A 363 13.29 -1.32 -10.20
C PRO A 363 12.41 -0.08 -10.41
N ARG A 364 11.54 -0.10 -11.42
CA ARG A 364 10.62 1.01 -11.75
C ARG A 364 9.46 1.16 -10.76
N ALA A 365 9.20 0.14 -9.93
CA ALA A 365 8.16 0.17 -8.90
C ALA A 365 8.58 -0.64 -7.67
N PRO A 366 8.04 -0.33 -6.47
CA PRO A 366 8.25 -1.11 -5.26
C PRO A 366 7.76 -2.55 -5.42
N GLY A 367 8.53 -3.53 -4.88
CA GLY A 367 8.16 -4.94 -4.93
C GLY A 367 8.59 -5.68 -6.19
N MET A 368 9.32 -5.05 -7.13
CA MET A 368 9.88 -5.71 -8.33
C MET A 368 11.16 -6.51 -8.03
N LYS A 369 11.86 -6.22 -6.91
CA LYS A 369 13.08 -6.95 -6.53
C LYS A 369 12.79 -8.39 -6.10
N TYR A 370 13.75 -9.30 -6.38
CA TYR A 370 13.74 -10.68 -5.90
C TYR A 370 13.84 -10.76 -4.37
N ARG A 371 13.30 -11.86 -3.81
CA ARG A 371 13.20 -12.13 -2.37
C ARG A 371 12.56 -10.97 -1.60
N HIS A 372 11.28 -11.04 -1.53
CA HIS A 372 10.44 -10.13 -0.75
C HIS A 372 9.36 -10.95 -0.04
N TYR A 373 8.80 -10.44 1.02
CA TYR A 373 7.71 -11.09 1.77
C TYR A 373 8.13 -12.37 2.51
N SER A 374 9.43 -12.57 2.76
CA SER A 374 9.94 -13.79 3.37
C SER A 374 9.88 -13.72 4.90
N PRO A 375 9.22 -14.68 5.59
CA PRO A 375 9.38 -14.88 7.03
C PRO A 375 10.80 -15.38 7.35
N LYS A 376 11.11 -15.61 8.63
CA LYS A 376 12.35 -16.26 9.05
C LYS A 376 12.34 -17.75 8.67
N ALA A 377 11.17 -18.40 8.85
CA ALA A 377 10.96 -19.78 8.49
C ALA A 377 11.14 -19.99 6.99
N ARG A 378 11.67 -21.14 6.61
CA ARG A 378 11.79 -21.56 5.22
C ARG A 378 10.41 -21.75 4.60
N VAL A 379 10.13 -21.12 3.46
CA VAL A 379 8.86 -21.27 2.75
C VAL A 379 9.01 -22.23 1.58
N VAL A 380 8.15 -23.26 1.54
CA VAL A 380 8.02 -24.23 0.45
C VAL A 380 6.64 -24.05 -0.17
N LEU A 381 6.60 -23.58 -1.41
CA LEU A 381 5.37 -23.37 -2.16
C LEU A 381 5.08 -24.62 -3.01
N PHE A 382 3.92 -25.20 -2.84
CA PHE A 382 3.36 -26.21 -3.72
C PHE A 382 2.47 -25.51 -4.74
N GLU A 383 2.92 -25.45 -6.00
CA GLU A 383 2.17 -24.82 -7.08
C GLU A 383 0.80 -25.50 -7.28
N ALA A 384 -0.16 -24.75 -7.86
CA ALA A 384 -1.50 -25.27 -8.11
C ALA A 384 -1.45 -26.59 -8.93
N GLY A 385 -2.18 -27.61 -8.46
CA GLY A 385 -2.20 -28.93 -9.10
C GLY A 385 -1.05 -29.86 -8.70
N THR A 386 -0.10 -29.40 -7.90
CA THR A 386 0.84 -30.32 -7.23
C THR A 386 0.13 -31.05 -6.09
N GLY A 387 0.55 -32.27 -5.80
CA GLY A 387 -0.04 -33.07 -4.71
C GLY A 387 0.09 -32.40 -3.33
N VAL A 388 -0.37 -33.12 -2.33
CA VAL A 388 -0.19 -32.74 -0.93
C VAL A 388 1.24 -33.02 -0.46
N PRO A 389 1.74 -32.31 0.58
CA PRO A 389 3.01 -32.66 1.23
C PRO A 389 3.03 -34.13 1.67
N ASN A 390 4.17 -34.77 1.58
CA ASN A 390 4.40 -36.12 2.05
C ASN A 390 5.38 -36.13 3.24
N LYS A 391 5.65 -37.31 3.81
CA LYS A 391 6.59 -37.46 4.93
C LYS A 391 7.96 -36.82 4.67
N ASN A 392 8.47 -36.94 3.44
CA ASN A 392 9.77 -36.38 3.06
C ASN A 392 9.77 -34.87 3.03
N SER A 393 8.60 -34.24 2.82
CA SER A 393 8.44 -32.77 2.85
C SER A 393 8.64 -32.17 4.24
N VAL A 394 8.51 -32.98 5.29
CA VAL A 394 8.64 -32.55 6.70
C VAL A 394 9.80 -33.24 7.43
N GLU A 395 10.58 -34.06 6.72
CA GLU A 395 11.73 -34.75 7.30
C GLU A 395 12.79 -33.75 7.78
N GLY A 396 13.30 -33.97 8.99
CA GLY A 396 14.32 -33.11 9.60
C GLY A 396 13.79 -31.85 10.27
N TYR A 397 12.48 -31.53 10.16
CA TYR A 397 11.86 -30.39 10.83
C TYR A 397 11.08 -30.81 12.08
N LYS A 398 11.27 -30.08 13.19
CA LYS A 398 10.55 -30.30 14.44
C LYS A 398 9.24 -29.51 14.50
N ARG A 399 9.26 -28.26 14.01
CA ARG A 399 8.09 -27.38 13.97
C ARG A 399 7.73 -27.08 12.53
N VAL A 400 6.54 -27.51 12.11
CA VAL A 400 6.06 -27.36 10.74
C VAL A 400 4.86 -26.43 10.73
N GLY A 401 4.93 -25.37 9.93
CA GLY A 401 3.80 -24.52 9.60
C GLY A 401 3.13 -24.99 8.30
N THR A 402 1.81 -24.94 8.23
CA THR A 402 1.07 -25.20 7.00
C THR A 402 0.08 -24.09 6.72
N ILE A 403 0.03 -23.61 5.48
CA ILE A 403 -1.00 -22.69 5.00
C ILE A 403 -1.84 -23.44 3.98
N ARG A 404 -3.09 -23.66 4.36
CA ARG A 404 -4.06 -24.39 3.56
C ARG A 404 -5.03 -23.42 2.89
N THR A 405 -5.40 -23.73 1.64
CA THR A 405 -6.34 -22.94 0.85
C THR A 405 -7.50 -23.80 0.34
N LYS A 406 -7.49 -24.22 -0.92
CA LYS A 406 -8.64 -24.77 -1.64
C LYS A 406 -8.77 -26.28 -1.59
N LYS A 407 -7.65 -27.00 -1.67
CA LYS A 407 -7.65 -28.45 -1.97
C LYS A 407 -7.10 -29.31 -0.85
N TRP A 408 -6.16 -28.81 -0.06
CA TRP A 408 -5.57 -29.62 0.99
C TRP A 408 -6.57 -29.89 2.11
N SER A 409 -6.62 -31.14 2.58
CA SER A 409 -7.35 -31.52 3.79
C SER A 409 -6.62 -31.03 5.06
N LYS A 410 -7.31 -31.02 6.19
CA LYS A 410 -6.71 -30.70 7.50
C LYS A 410 -5.48 -31.59 7.76
N GLY A 411 -4.40 -30.95 8.22
CA GLY A 411 -3.11 -31.60 8.39
C GLY A 411 -2.36 -31.86 7.10
N CYS A 412 -2.83 -31.40 5.95
CA CYS A 412 -2.16 -31.49 4.64
C CYS A 412 -1.76 -32.93 4.25
N GLY A 413 -2.58 -33.91 4.59
CA GLY A 413 -2.28 -35.34 4.33
C GLY A 413 -1.27 -35.98 5.29
N LEU A 414 -0.75 -35.23 6.26
CA LEU A 414 0.07 -35.79 7.32
C LEU A 414 -0.81 -36.56 8.31
N PRO A 415 -0.36 -37.75 8.79
CA PRO A 415 -1.12 -38.51 9.77
C PRO A 415 -1.21 -37.74 11.09
N LEU A 416 -2.44 -37.44 11.52
CA LEU A 416 -2.74 -36.75 12.77
C LEU A 416 -3.15 -37.74 13.84
N ALA A 417 -2.74 -37.50 15.09
CA ALA A 417 -3.27 -38.22 16.24
C ALA A 417 -4.75 -37.89 16.42
N GLN A 418 -5.56 -38.91 16.77
CA GLN A 418 -6.94 -38.68 17.11
C GLN A 418 -6.99 -37.81 18.37
N GLN A 419 -7.51 -36.59 18.26
CA GLN A 419 -7.82 -35.78 19.44
C GLN A 419 -8.91 -36.49 20.24
N GLN A 420 -8.65 -36.83 21.48
CA GLN A 420 -9.72 -37.08 22.44
C GLN A 420 -10.57 -35.81 22.51
N LYS A 421 -11.88 -36.00 22.38
CA LYS A 421 -12.85 -34.91 22.50
C LYS A 421 -12.89 -34.45 23.97
N ASP A 422 -12.03 -33.50 24.28
CA ASP A 422 -12.16 -32.72 25.49
C ASP A 422 -12.28 -31.25 25.10
N ASP A 423 -13.41 -30.65 25.51
CA ASP A 423 -13.78 -29.23 25.33
C ASP A 423 -14.15 -28.76 23.92
N GLU A 424 -15.36 -29.12 23.48
CA GLU A 424 -16.15 -28.29 22.58
C GLU A 424 -16.57 -27.01 23.33
N THR A 425 -15.76 -25.95 23.25
CA THR A 425 -16.31 -24.60 23.35
C THR A 425 -17.14 -24.38 22.10
N GLU A 426 -18.45 -24.29 22.30
CA GLU A 426 -19.48 -24.08 21.28
C GLU A 426 -19.12 -22.93 20.36
N GLU A 427 -18.90 -23.23 19.08
CA GLU A 427 -18.99 -22.21 18.02
C GLU A 427 -20.45 -21.70 18.03
N PRO A 428 -20.66 -20.38 17.97
CA PRO A 428 -22.01 -19.85 17.83
C PRO A 428 -22.61 -20.37 16.52
N LYS A 429 -23.64 -21.20 16.61
CA LYS A 429 -24.45 -21.58 15.46
C LYS A 429 -25.07 -20.31 14.87
N GLU A 430 -24.68 -19.96 13.66
CA GLU A 430 -25.42 -19.00 12.85
C GLU A 430 -26.86 -19.47 12.71
N GLN A 431 -27.79 -18.75 13.32
CA GLN A 431 -29.21 -18.91 13.11
C GLN A 431 -29.54 -18.38 11.71
N GLU A 432 -29.86 -19.28 10.79
CA GLU A 432 -30.56 -18.94 9.55
C GLU A 432 -31.90 -18.28 9.91
N ALA A 433 -31.90 -16.94 9.76
CA ALA A 433 -33.15 -16.19 9.81
C ALA A 433 -33.77 -16.15 8.40
N ASP A 434 -34.69 -17.07 8.20
CA ASP A 434 -35.60 -17.08 7.07
C ASP A 434 -36.48 -15.81 7.11
N GLN A 435 -36.24 -14.85 6.25
CA GLN A 435 -37.15 -13.74 5.99
C GLN A 435 -37.44 -13.64 4.49
N LYS A 436 -38.47 -14.39 4.09
CA LYS A 436 -39.29 -14.08 2.92
C LYS A 436 -40.02 -12.76 3.18
N SER A 437 -39.73 -11.71 2.45
CA SER A 437 -40.72 -10.66 2.22
C SER A 437 -40.60 -10.16 0.77
N ALA A 438 -41.78 -10.12 0.18
CA ALA A 438 -42.07 -9.86 -1.22
C ALA A 438 -41.69 -8.41 -1.62
N ALA A 439 -41.20 -8.27 -2.88
CA ALA A 439 -41.04 -7.02 -3.56
C ALA A 439 -42.36 -6.46 -4.09
N PRO A 440 -42.56 -5.16 -4.18
CA PRO A 440 -43.38 -4.55 -5.21
C PRO A 440 -42.52 -3.95 -6.30
N ALA A 441 -42.88 -4.29 -7.54
CA ALA A 441 -42.34 -3.70 -8.75
C ALA A 441 -42.80 -2.24 -8.90
N THR A 442 -41.87 -1.34 -9.16
CA THR A 442 -42.18 -0.05 -9.81
C THR A 442 -41.07 0.34 -10.80
N ASN A 443 -41.56 0.82 -11.91
CA ASN A 443 -40.91 1.21 -13.16
C ASN A 443 -39.73 2.19 -13.06
N GLY A 444 -38.79 1.90 -13.94
CA GLY A 444 -37.92 2.75 -14.75
C GLY A 444 -37.53 4.16 -14.28
N THR A 445 -36.27 4.32 -13.92
CA THR A 445 -35.58 5.60 -14.11
C THR A 445 -34.07 5.34 -14.34
N LYS A 446 -33.50 6.14 -15.23
CA LYS A 446 -32.17 6.07 -15.81
C LYS A 446 -31.05 5.80 -14.78
N HIS A 447 -30.24 4.79 -15.07
CA HIS A 447 -29.01 4.48 -14.30
C HIS A 447 -27.99 5.62 -14.44
N SER A 448 -27.95 6.47 -13.45
CA SER A 448 -26.74 7.20 -13.08
C SER A 448 -25.83 6.22 -12.35
N GLN A 449 -24.67 5.91 -12.91
CA GLN A 449 -23.67 5.04 -12.28
C GLN A 449 -22.97 5.80 -11.15
N HIS A 450 -23.62 5.91 -10.00
CA HIS A 450 -22.97 6.28 -8.75
C HIS A 450 -22.17 5.05 -8.24
N LEU A 451 -20.94 4.90 -8.70
CA LEU A 451 -19.95 4.06 -8.05
C LEU A 451 -19.35 4.84 -6.87
N GLY A 452 -20.19 5.13 -5.87
CA GLY A 452 -19.77 5.84 -4.67
C GLY A 452 -19.05 4.92 -3.69
N ILE A 453 -18.23 5.51 -2.84
CA ILE A 453 -17.61 4.96 -1.62
C ILE A 453 -18.62 4.21 -0.71
N SER A 454 -19.92 4.41 -0.91
CA SER A 454 -21.00 3.68 -0.23
C SER A 454 -20.85 2.14 -0.32
N LYS A 455 -20.26 1.60 -1.40
CA LYS A 455 -19.91 0.17 -1.48
C LYS A 455 -18.76 -0.22 -0.55
N MET A 456 -17.96 0.72 -0.10
CA MET A 456 -16.81 0.48 0.79
C MET A 456 -17.23 0.46 2.26
N LEU A 457 -18.28 1.18 2.63
CA LEU A 457 -18.81 1.20 4.00
C LEU A 457 -19.63 -0.04 4.34
N ASP A 458 -20.17 -0.76 3.35
CA ASP A 458 -20.90 -2.02 3.56
C ASP A 458 -19.99 -3.20 3.95
N THR A 459 -18.66 -3.03 3.93
CA THR A 459 -17.67 -4.07 4.26
C THR A 459 -17.03 -3.90 5.64
N LEU A 460 -17.54 -3.07 6.53
CA LEU A 460 -17.03 -2.91 7.91
C LEU A 460 -17.39 -4.09 8.85
N THR A 461 -17.56 -5.30 8.34
CA THR A 461 -17.46 -6.50 9.18
C THR A 461 -15.99 -6.72 9.50
N ILE A 462 -15.58 -6.38 10.74
CA ILE A 462 -14.25 -6.73 11.26
C ILE A 462 -14.13 -8.26 11.21
N ARG A 463 -13.52 -8.75 10.13
CA ARG A 463 -13.27 -10.19 10.00
C ARG A 463 -11.99 -10.52 10.74
N PRO A 464 -12.00 -11.50 11.65
CA PRO A 464 -10.82 -11.84 12.43
C PRO A 464 -9.68 -12.31 11.52
N VAL A 465 -8.46 -12.01 11.94
CA VAL A 465 -7.24 -12.52 11.31
C VAL A 465 -7.17 -14.03 11.56
N PRO A 466 -6.88 -14.88 10.55
CA PRO A 466 -6.73 -16.30 10.73
C PRO A 466 -5.66 -16.64 11.78
N LYS A 467 -5.99 -17.46 12.77
CA LYS A 467 -5.06 -17.88 13.83
C LYS A 467 -4.54 -19.29 13.56
N PRO A 468 -3.24 -19.57 13.80
CA PRO A 468 -2.70 -20.91 13.71
C PRO A 468 -3.34 -21.86 14.72
N GLN A 469 -3.75 -23.04 14.27
CA GLN A 469 -4.21 -24.15 15.10
C GLN A 469 -3.07 -25.16 15.27
N ARG A 470 -2.84 -25.62 16.49
CA ARG A 470 -1.88 -26.69 16.76
C ARG A 470 -2.52 -28.03 16.44
N LEU A 471 -1.82 -28.84 15.66
CA LEU A 471 -2.19 -30.22 15.35
C LEU A 471 -1.11 -31.17 15.93
N VAL A 472 -1.50 -32.37 16.31
CA VAL A 472 -0.58 -33.38 16.85
C VAL A 472 -0.34 -34.44 15.78
N ALA A 473 0.92 -34.70 15.44
CA ALA A 473 1.28 -35.76 14.51
C ALA A 473 1.08 -37.13 15.16
N ALA A 474 0.51 -38.10 14.41
CA ALA A 474 0.25 -39.45 14.92
C ALA A 474 1.51 -40.30 15.09
N GLU A 475 2.50 -40.12 14.21
CA GLU A 475 3.67 -40.97 14.13
C GLU A 475 4.93 -40.36 14.80
N ASP A 476 4.87 -39.10 15.16
CA ASP A 476 6.00 -38.36 15.76
C ASP A 476 5.46 -37.35 16.77
N ALA A 477 5.33 -37.79 18.01
CA ALA A 477 4.80 -36.99 19.10
C ALA A 477 5.66 -35.75 19.45
N GLU A 478 6.92 -35.73 19.00
CA GLU A 478 7.82 -34.57 19.18
C GLU A 478 7.63 -33.51 18.09
N ARG A 479 6.96 -33.85 16.98
CA ARG A 479 6.73 -32.89 15.88
C ARG A 479 5.50 -32.05 16.16
N GLU A 480 5.69 -30.74 16.17
CA GLU A 480 4.62 -29.76 16.24
C GLU A 480 4.17 -29.31 14.84
N ILE A 481 2.88 -29.41 14.56
CA ILE A 481 2.28 -28.92 13.32
C ILE A 481 1.38 -27.73 13.67
N TRP A 482 1.61 -26.60 13.02
CA TRP A 482 0.79 -25.39 13.12
C TRP A 482 0.11 -25.12 11.79
N GLU A 483 -1.21 -25.16 11.74
CA GLU A 483 -2.00 -24.98 10.52
C GLU A 483 -2.75 -23.64 10.55
N VAL A 484 -2.71 -22.90 9.42
CA VAL A 484 -3.61 -21.79 9.12
C VAL A 484 -4.45 -22.16 7.91
N ASN A 485 -5.77 -22.14 8.06
CA ASN A 485 -6.71 -22.32 6.96
C ASN A 485 -7.21 -20.96 6.48
N LEU A 486 -6.93 -20.60 5.22
CA LEU A 486 -7.37 -19.34 4.61
C LEU A 486 -8.73 -19.46 3.90
N GLY A 487 -9.30 -20.69 3.84
CA GLY A 487 -10.53 -20.94 3.11
C GLY A 487 -10.31 -21.07 1.60
N ALA A 488 -11.41 -21.22 0.85
CA ALA A 488 -11.37 -21.48 -0.59
C ALA A 488 -11.51 -20.20 -1.44
N GLU A 489 -12.04 -19.13 -0.87
CA GLU A 489 -12.28 -17.88 -1.57
C GLU A 489 -10.98 -17.12 -1.81
N THR A 490 -10.69 -16.80 -3.07
CA THR A 490 -9.43 -16.13 -3.47
C THR A 490 -9.21 -14.79 -2.74
N LYS A 491 -10.28 -14.04 -2.47
CA LYS A 491 -10.21 -12.78 -1.72
C LYS A 491 -9.81 -13.01 -0.26
N GLU A 492 -10.35 -14.04 0.39
CA GLU A 492 -9.98 -14.37 1.78
C GLU A 492 -8.54 -14.90 1.84
N ILE A 493 -8.11 -15.67 0.85
CA ILE A 493 -6.72 -16.11 0.72
C ILE A 493 -5.78 -14.91 0.62
N ALA A 494 -6.08 -13.94 -0.25
CA ALA A 494 -5.29 -12.73 -0.39
C ALA A 494 -5.22 -11.92 0.91
N ARG A 495 -6.37 -11.74 1.58
CA ARG A 495 -6.50 -11.03 2.84
C ARG A 495 -5.69 -11.67 3.97
N GLY A 496 -5.71 -13.00 4.05
CA GLY A 496 -5.08 -13.76 5.13
C GLY A 496 -3.60 -14.10 4.90
N LEU A 497 -3.09 -14.01 3.68
CA LEU A 497 -1.78 -14.54 3.29
C LEU A 497 -0.62 -14.04 4.17
N PHE A 498 -0.43 -12.73 4.23
CA PHE A 498 0.68 -12.15 4.98
C PHE A 498 0.52 -12.36 6.49
N SER A 499 -0.71 -12.33 6.98
CA SER A 499 -1.00 -12.65 8.37
C SER A 499 -0.62 -14.08 8.71
N ALA A 500 -1.00 -15.06 7.86
CA ALA A 500 -0.67 -16.46 8.05
C ALA A 500 0.85 -16.70 8.09
N LEU A 501 1.59 -16.11 7.15
CA LEU A 501 3.06 -16.18 7.15
C LEU A 501 3.67 -15.62 8.44
N ARG A 502 3.15 -14.48 8.93
CA ARG A 502 3.62 -13.84 10.16
C ARG A 502 3.27 -14.62 11.42
N GLU A 503 2.06 -15.13 11.48
CA GLU A 503 1.60 -15.88 12.66
C GLU A 503 2.35 -17.21 12.80
N LEU A 504 2.63 -17.89 11.68
CA LEU A 504 3.47 -19.09 11.70
C LEU A 504 4.93 -18.77 12.07
N ASP A 505 5.48 -17.64 11.58
CA ASP A 505 6.81 -17.18 11.97
C ASP A 505 6.91 -16.87 13.47
N ARG A 506 5.82 -16.35 14.09
CA ARG A 506 5.71 -16.16 15.55
C ARG A 506 5.66 -17.47 16.34
N LYS A 507 5.21 -18.57 15.71
CA LYS A 507 5.27 -19.91 16.30
C LYS A 507 6.66 -20.53 16.19
N GLU A 508 7.62 -19.80 15.62
CA GLU A 508 9.01 -20.23 15.42
C GLU A 508 9.09 -21.57 14.68
N VAL A 509 8.23 -21.73 13.65
CA VAL A 509 8.29 -22.94 12.82
C VAL A 509 9.56 -22.96 11.97
N ASP A 510 10.10 -24.15 11.72
CA ASP A 510 11.31 -24.33 10.92
C ASP A 510 11.02 -24.16 9.41
N VAL A 511 9.83 -24.61 9.00
CA VAL A 511 9.37 -24.60 7.60
C VAL A 511 7.90 -24.26 7.53
N ILE A 512 7.51 -23.51 6.50
CA ILE A 512 6.11 -23.23 6.16
C ILE A 512 5.82 -23.87 4.80
N LEU A 513 4.93 -24.85 4.78
CA LEU A 513 4.40 -25.48 3.56
C LEU A 513 3.15 -24.72 3.13
N VAL A 514 3.11 -24.24 1.90
CA VAL A 514 2.01 -23.40 1.42
C VAL A 514 1.34 -24.05 0.23
N GLU A 515 0.01 -24.21 0.32
CA GLU A 515 -0.83 -24.59 -0.81
C GLU A 515 -1.03 -23.41 -1.75
N GLY A 516 -0.49 -23.50 -2.98
CA GLY A 516 -0.70 -22.54 -4.05
C GLY A 516 -2.09 -22.66 -4.68
N ILE A 517 -2.53 -21.58 -5.31
CA ILE A 517 -3.81 -21.50 -6.03
C ILE A 517 -3.58 -21.30 -7.53
N ASP A 518 -4.57 -21.60 -8.36
CA ASP A 518 -4.44 -21.41 -9.80
C ASP A 518 -4.50 -19.90 -10.12
N GLU A 519 -3.41 -19.36 -10.65
CA GLU A 519 -3.31 -17.95 -11.02
C GLU A 519 -4.29 -17.55 -12.15
N ARG A 520 -4.80 -18.54 -12.92
CA ARG A 520 -5.81 -18.31 -13.97
C ARG A 520 -7.21 -18.04 -13.40
N GLU A 521 -7.43 -18.24 -12.10
CA GLU A 521 -8.70 -17.88 -11.45
C GLU A 521 -8.90 -16.36 -11.32
N GLY A 522 -7.98 -15.55 -11.82
CA GLY A 522 -8.06 -14.09 -11.87
C GLY A 522 -6.86 -13.41 -11.22
N ASP A 523 -6.82 -12.09 -11.34
CA ASP A 523 -5.64 -11.30 -10.99
C ASP A 523 -5.33 -11.25 -9.49
N VAL A 524 -6.34 -11.37 -8.63
CA VAL A 524 -6.11 -11.51 -7.18
C VAL A 524 -5.37 -12.82 -6.91
N ALA A 525 -5.71 -13.90 -7.63
CA ALA A 525 -4.97 -15.16 -7.54
C ALA A 525 -3.54 -15.01 -8.07
N ALA A 526 -3.37 -14.34 -9.20
CA ALA A 526 -2.04 -14.01 -9.73
C ALA A 526 -1.24 -13.14 -8.76
N ALA A 527 -1.88 -12.17 -8.08
CA ALA A 527 -1.24 -11.36 -7.05
C ALA A 527 -0.78 -12.21 -5.85
N VAL A 528 -1.62 -13.12 -5.36
CA VAL A 528 -1.28 -14.07 -4.29
C VAL A 528 -0.07 -14.91 -4.69
N MET A 529 -0.13 -15.55 -5.87
CA MET A 529 0.95 -16.42 -6.36
C MET A 529 2.26 -15.67 -6.57
N ASN A 530 2.22 -14.45 -7.11
CA ASN A 530 3.40 -13.59 -7.23
C ASN A 530 4.07 -13.31 -5.88
N ARG A 531 3.29 -13.09 -4.79
CA ARG A 531 3.83 -12.91 -3.43
C ARG A 531 4.40 -14.20 -2.87
N LEU A 532 3.71 -15.30 -3.07
CA LEU A 532 4.16 -16.61 -2.60
C LEU A 532 5.47 -17.04 -3.28
N ARG A 533 5.59 -16.89 -4.61
CA ARG A 533 6.84 -17.20 -5.34
C ARG A 533 7.99 -16.30 -4.90
N LYS A 534 7.75 -15.04 -4.54
CA LYS A 534 8.77 -14.15 -3.98
C LYS A 534 9.16 -14.49 -2.54
N ALA A 535 8.24 -15.03 -1.76
CA ALA A 535 8.48 -15.49 -0.39
C ALA A 535 9.18 -16.86 -0.36
N ALA A 536 8.86 -17.74 -1.32
CA ALA A 536 9.31 -19.11 -1.36
C ALA A 536 10.82 -19.26 -1.61
N GLU A 537 11.44 -20.18 -0.87
CA GLU A 537 12.79 -20.67 -1.14
C GLU A 537 12.77 -21.86 -2.09
N VAL A 538 11.72 -22.66 -2.01
CA VAL A 538 11.51 -23.84 -2.84
C VAL A 538 10.12 -23.80 -3.46
N GLU A 539 10.04 -24.06 -4.75
CA GLU A 539 8.80 -24.23 -5.50
C GLU A 539 8.68 -25.69 -5.93
N VAL A 540 7.62 -26.35 -5.48
CA VAL A 540 7.27 -27.73 -5.90
C VAL A 540 6.30 -27.59 -7.06
N LYS A 541 6.69 -28.07 -8.25
CA LYS A 541 5.87 -28.04 -9.47
C LYS A 541 5.32 -29.42 -9.76
N GLY A 542 4.11 -29.51 -10.28
CA GLY A 542 3.56 -30.73 -10.81
C GLY A 542 4.41 -31.24 -12.01
N SER A 543 4.62 -32.54 -12.07
CA SER A 543 5.28 -33.20 -13.20
C SER A 543 4.39 -33.18 -14.43
#